data_dd4a5e2b0eeb6aaf9ba9e60bb6723596
#
_entry.id   dd4a5e2b0eeb6aaf9ba9e60bb6723596
#
_cell.length_a   1.000
_cell.length_b   1.000
_cell.length_c   1.000
_cell.angle_alpha   90.00
_cell.angle_beta   90.00
_cell.angle_gamma   90.00
#
_symmetry.space_group_name_H-M   'P 1'
#
loop_
_entity.id
_entity.type
_entity.pdbx_description
1 polymer ?
#
loop_
_entity_poly.entity_id
_entity_poly.type
_entity_poly.pdbx_seq_one_letter_code
_entity_poly.pdbx_strand_id
1 'polypeptide(L)'
;MNATQILEYILQEKEKHGISRNKTITEISKTLNLARGTITRWLLLENVPAAYTFDLMKIAGMEIDYSKFDYKQKDQFFTAPDTAQKCYDIFLEKMKEFSVDTSQYLFVEPSAGSGVFLDVLPKEKTLAFDIEPRHKAVQKCDFLTYLPKDDKKYIVFGNPPFGLRGHLALSFINHSGKFADFVCFILPQLFESDGKGSPRKRVEDFNLIHSEKIGNDFEFPDGEKVKVNVMFQIWSKDHKNSKFEIKAHDETKVKVYSLSNGNSPSQQRNTAMIGKCDIYLPSTCFGSENMTCYDSFEDLPNKKGYGIVFNSNKKCYIETASKIDWASVSFASTNSALNLRKSKILEAF
;
A
#
# COMPACT_ATOMS: atom_id res chain seq x y z
N MET A 1 26.69 5.45 3.97
CA MET A 1 26.02 4.87 5.16
C MET A 1 24.87 4.00 4.67
N ASN A 2 24.66 2.82 5.27
CA ASN A 2 23.46 2.02 5.03
C ASN A 2 22.30 2.49 5.92
N ALA A 3 21.09 1.98 5.68
CA ALA A 3 19.87 2.40 6.39
C ALA A 3 19.98 2.24 7.92
N THR A 4 20.65 1.20 8.41
CA THR A 4 20.86 0.96 9.85
C THR A 4 21.77 2.04 10.44
N GLN A 5 22.86 2.35 9.76
CA GLN A 5 23.79 3.41 10.19
C GLN A 5 23.14 4.79 10.19
N ILE A 6 22.26 5.07 9.22
CA ILE A 6 21.52 6.34 9.17
C ILE A 6 20.53 6.45 10.34
N LEU A 7 19.79 5.36 10.64
CA LEU A 7 18.88 5.35 11.79
C LEU A 7 19.61 5.59 13.10
N GLU A 8 20.74 4.94 13.34
CA GLU A 8 21.55 5.17 14.54
C GLU A 8 22.11 6.61 14.59
N TYR A 9 22.56 7.16 13.47
CA TYR A 9 22.99 8.54 13.37
C TYR A 9 21.88 9.52 13.79
N ILE A 10 20.65 9.33 13.29
CA ILE A 10 19.50 10.16 13.66
C ILE A 10 19.27 10.12 15.19
N LEU A 11 19.31 8.93 15.78
CA LEU A 11 19.09 8.76 17.20
C LEU A 11 20.16 9.46 18.02
N GLN A 12 21.44 9.30 17.67
CA GLN A 12 22.55 9.93 18.35
C GLN A 12 22.52 11.46 18.24
N GLU A 13 22.23 12.02 17.05
CA GLU A 13 22.14 13.47 16.87
C GLU A 13 20.99 14.06 17.68
N LYS A 14 19.83 13.42 17.71
CA LYS A 14 18.69 13.88 18.53
C LYS A 14 18.98 13.81 20.03
N GLU A 15 19.69 12.78 20.49
CA GLU A 15 20.12 12.66 21.91
C GLU A 15 21.10 13.75 22.29
N LYS A 16 22.05 14.13 21.44
CA LYS A 16 22.96 15.30 21.67
C LYS A 16 22.17 16.60 21.86
N HIS A 17 21.01 16.72 21.22
CA HIS A 17 20.11 17.89 21.37
C HIS A 17 19.05 17.71 22.48
N GLY A 18 19.22 16.76 23.39
CA GLY A 18 18.35 16.54 24.55
C GLY A 18 17.01 15.85 24.24
N ILE A 19 16.84 15.29 23.03
CA ILE A 19 15.65 14.55 22.66
C ILE A 19 15.87 13.07 22.94
N SER A 20 15.02 12.48 23.80
CA SER A 20 15.17 11.07 24.17
C SER A 20 14.99 10.13 22.98
N ARG A 21 15.77 9.05 22.96
CA ARG A 21 15.69 7.96 21.95
C ARG A 21 14.25 7.48 21.73
N ASN A 22 13.48 7.33 22.79
CA ASN A 22 12.08 6.93 22.71
C ASN A 22 11.19 7.94 21.98
N LYS A 23 11.42 9.23 22.16
CA LYS A 23 10.67 10.29 21.46
C LYS A 23 11.04 10.29 19.98
N THR A 24 12.33 10.19 19.65
CA THR A 24 12.83 10.11 18.28
C THR A 24 12.26 8.89 17.54
N ILE A 25 12.23 7.69 18.18
CA ILE A 25 11.62 6.50 17.60
C ILE A 25 10.13 6.74 17.29
N THR A 26 9.42 7.44 18.17
CA THR A 26 8.00 7.77 17.94
C THR A 26 7.82 8.74 16.76
N GLU A 27 8.67 9.76 16.65
CA GLU A 27 8.67 10.71 15.53
C GLU A 27 8.97 9.99 14.20
N ILE A 28 10.03 9.19 14.14
CA ILE A 28 10.38 8.39 12.96
C ILE A 28 9.23 7.46 12.56
N SER A 29 8.61 6.77 13.54
CA SER A 29 7.52 5.84 13.26
C SER A 29 6.30 6.54 12.65
N LYS A 30 5.97 7.75 13.10
CA LYS A 30 4.90 8.57 12.52
C LYS A 30 5.26 9.01 11.09
N THR A 31 6.46 9.55 10.88
CA THR A 31 6.91 10.00 9.56
C THR A 31 6.91 8.87 8.53
N LEU A 32 7.32 7.67 8.94
CA LEU A 32 7.36 6.49 8.06
C LEU A 32 6.03 5.72 7.99
N ASN A 33 4.97 6.21 8.62
CA ASN A 33 3.70 5.49 8.72
C ASN A 33 3.86 4.04 9.23
N LEU A 34 4.71 3.83 10.25
CA LEU A 34 5.02 2.52 10.82
C LEU A 34 4.58 2.42 12.28
N ALA A 35 4.36 1.20 12.74
CA ALA A 35 4.21 0.97 14.17
C ALA A 35 5.56 1.19 14.88
N ARG A 36 5.55 1.85 16.05
CA ARG A 36 6.76 2.08 16.87
C ARG A 36 7.56 0.79 17.10
N GLY A 37 6.88 -0.34 17.37
CA GLY A 37 7.52 -1.64 17.55
C GLY A 37 8.29 -2.14 16.33
N THR A 38 8.00 -1.63 15.13
CA THR A 38 8.77 -1.95 13.93
C THR A 38 10.16 -1.32 13.99
N ILE A 39 10.25 -0.05 14.36
CA ILE A 39 11.54 0.65 14.52
C ILE A 39 12.36 0.02 15.65
N THR A 40 11.72 -0.26 16.79
CA THR A 40 12.39 -0.94 17.93
C THR A 40 12.94 -2.30 17.51
N ARG A 41 12.19 -3.06 16.72
CA ARG A 41 12.66 -4.35 16.19
C ARG A 41 13.85 -4.21 15.24
N TRP A 42 13.86 -3.20 14.36
CA TRP A 42 14.98 -2.92 13.47
C TRP A 42 16.27 -2.65 14.26
N LEU A 43 16.16 -1.86 15.33
CA LEU A 43 17.28 -1.55 16.20
C LEU A 43 17.78 -2.81 16.94
N LEU A 44 16.85 -3.64 17.46
CA LEU A 44 17.20 -4.89 18.16
C LEU A 44 17.90 -5.91 17.23
N LEU A 45 17.49 -5.96 15.96
CA LEU A 45 18.05 -6.89 14.98
C LEU A 45 19.21 -6.28 14.17
N GLU A 46 19.56 -5.02 14.43
CA GLU A 46 20.55 -4.24 13.67
C GLU A 46 20.33 -4.34 12.14
N ASN A 47 19.04 -4.42 11.73
CA ASN A 47 18.66 -4.65 10.35
C ASN A 47 17.46 -3.77 9.95
N VAL A 48 17.77 -2.64 9.31
CA VAL A 48 16.80 -1.74 8.69
C VAL A 48 16.68 -2.09 7.21
N PRO A 49 15.47 -2.32 6.67
CA PRO A 49 15.32 -2.58 5.25
C PRO A 49 15.85 -1.43 4.38
N ALA A 50 16.66 -1.75 3.37
CA ALA A 50 17.29 -0.76 2.48
C ALA A 50 16.28 0.16 1.78
N ALA A 51 15.04 -0.30 1.57
CA ALA A 51 13.95 0.50 1.00
C ALA A 51 13.62 1.78 1.80
N TYR A 52 14.02 1.87 3.07
CA TYR A 52 13.85 3.08 3.88
C TYR A 52 15.05 4.02 3.88
N THR A 53 16.09 3.74 3.08
CA THR A 53 17.32 4.54 3.05
C THR A 53 17.04 6.00 2.76
N PHE A 54 16.26 6.31 1.71
CA PHE A 54 15.94 7.68 1.32
C PHE A 54 15.11 8.42 2.37
N ASP A 55 14.12 7.75 2.94
CA ASP A 55 13.27 8.35 3.97
C ASP A 55 14.08 8.70 5.21
N LEU A 56 14.99 7.81 5.63
CA LEU A 56 15.88 8.05 6.74
C LEU A 56 16.90 9.14 6.44
N MET A 57 17.45 9.22 5.22
CA MET A 57 18.32 10.33 4.79
C MET A 57 17.59 11.68 4.87
N LYS A 58 16.33 11.74 4.42
CA LYS A 58 15.48 12.94 4.55
C LYS A 58 15.26 13.31 6.01
N ILE A 59 14.92 12.35 6.87
CA ILE A 59 14.72 12.58 8.31
C ILE A 59 16.02 13.06 8.98
N ALA A 60 17.18 12.59 8.52
CA ALA A 60 18.50 13.02 8.98
C ALA A 60 18.92 14.40 8.45
N GLY A 61 18.14 15.01 7.54
CA GLY A 61 18.51 16.26 6.87
C GLY A 61 19.71 16.12 5.93
N MET A 62 19.97 14.91 5.44
CA MET A 62 21.05 14.64 4.50
C MET A 62 20.65 15.01 3.08
N GLU A 63 21.56 15.63 2.33
CA GLU A 63 21.37 15.84 0.90
C GLU A 63 21.44 14.52 0.14
N ILE A 64 20.47 14.28 -0.74
CA ILE A 64 20.37 13.05 -1.53
C ILE A 64 20.72 13.34 -2.96
N ASP A 65 21.82 12.79 -3.42
CA ASP A 65 22.17 12.76 -4.85
C ASP A 65 21.53 11.52 -5.47
N TYR A 66 20.32 11.68 -6.01
CA TYR A 66 19.54 10.60 -6.61
C TYR A 66 20.25 9.99 -7.84
N SER A 67 21.19 10.69 -8.50
CA SER A 67 21.91 10.16 -9.64
C SER A 67 22.80 8.95 -9.32
N LYS A 68 23.16 8.80 -8.04
CA LYS A 68 23.99 7.69 -7.54
C LYS A 68 23.25 6.38 -7.28
N PHE A 69 21.93 6.38 -7.46
CA PHE A 69 21.07 5.24 -7.17
C PHE A 69 20.38 4.76 -8.44
N ASP A 70 20.26 3.46 -8.58
CA ASP A 70 19.55 2.86 -9.71
C ASP A 70 18.03 3.04 -9.59
N TYR A 71 17.31 2.80 -10.69
CA TYR A 71 15.86 2.98 -10.75
C TYR A 71 15.08 2.01 -9.85
N LYS A 72 15.62 0.80 -9.60
CA LYS A 72 15.00 -0.17 -8.67
C LYS A 72 15.10 0.30 -7.22
N GLN A 73 16.23 0.90 -6.86
CA GLN A 73 16.42 1.50 -5.54
C GLN A 73 15.51 2.71 -5.31
N LYS A 74 15.21 3.44 -6.41
CA LYS A 74 14.32 4.62 -6.38
C LYS A 74 12.84 4.28 -6.53
N ASP A 75 12.48 3.00 -6.71
CA ASP A 75 11.10 2.54 -6.95
C ASP A 75 10.46 3.27 -8.17
N GLN A 76 11.24 3.46 -9.24
CA GLN A 76 10.83 4.16 -10.46
C GLN A 76 10.23 3.21 -11.48
N PHE A 77 8.94 3.37 -11.76
CA PHE A 77 8.20 2.68 -12.81
C PHE A 77 7.48 3.69 -13.68
N PHE A 78 7.58 3.55 -14.99
CA PHE A 78 6.84 4.38 -15.95
C PHE A 78 5.52 3.71 -16.32
N THR A 79 4.49 4.51 -16.32
CA THR A 79 3.15 4.12 -16.76
C THR A 79 3.08 4.16 -18.28
N ALA A 80 2.51 3.11 -18.90
CA ALA A 80 2.25 3.13 -20.34
C ALA A 80 1.16 4.16 -20.69
N PRO A 81 1.24 4.81 -21.88
CA PRO A 81 0.26 5.82 -22.32
C PRO A 81 -1.19 5.31 -22.28
N ASP A 82 -1.45 4.10 -22.77
CA ASP A 82 -2.80 3.48 -22.74
C ASP A 82 -3.32 3.29 -21.32
N THR A 83 -2.44 2.97 -20.38
CA THR A 83 -2.78 2.86 -18.96
C THR A 83 -3.13 4.23 -18.37
N ALA A 84 -2.37 5.27 -18.69
CA ALA A 84 -2.65 6.62 -18.26
C ALA A 84 -4.01 7.10 -18.77
N GLN A 85 -4.29 6.90 -20.08
CA GLN A 85 -5.57 7.22 -20.69
C GLN A 85 -6.72 6.47 -20.02
N LYS A 86 -6.58 5.15 -19.81
CA LYS A 86 -7.58 4.35 -19.11
C LYS A 86 -7.88 4.89 -17.71
N CYS A 87 -6.86 5.25 -16.94
CA CYS A 87 -7.06 5.83 -15.61
C CYS A 87 -7.84 7.15 -15.66
N TYR A 88 -7.56 7.99 -16.67
CA TYR A 88 -8.26 9.26 -16.84
C TYR A 88 -9.72 9.05 -17.27
N ASP A 89 -9.98 8.09 -18.15
CA ASP A 89 -11.35 7.76 -18.58
C ASP A 89 -12.20 7.23 -17.40
N ILE A 90 -11.65 6.34 -16.60
CA ILE A 90 -12.28 5.86 -15.36
C ILE A 90 -12.56 7.03 -14.41
N PHE A 91 -11.60 7.94 -14.23
CA PHE A 91 -11.79 9.11 -13.40
C PHE A 91 -12.95 9.98 -13.89
N LEU A 92 -13.03 10.31 -15.19
CA LEU A 92 -14.11 11.12 -15.74
C LEU A 92 -15.48 10.44 -15.57
N GLU A 93 -15.57 9.12 -15.79
CA GLU A 93 -16.79 8.35 -15.56
C GLU A 93 -17.24 8.49 -14.10
N LYS A 94 -16.34 8.30 -13.14
CA LYS A 94 -16.67 8.37 -11.72
C LYS A 94 -17.00 9.78 -11.27
N MET A 95 -16.32 10.81 -11.74
CA MET A 95 -16.70 12.20 -11.45
C MET A 95 -18.11 12.53 -11.94
N LYS A 96 -18.49 12.02 -13.12
CA LYS A 96 -19.87 12.13 -13.61
C LYS A 96 -20.88 11.37 -12.72
N GLU A 97 -20.53 10.15 -12.30
CA GLU A 97 -21.38 9.35 -11.38
C GLU A 97 -21.65 10.09 -10.07
N PHE A 98 -20.63 10.76 -9.51
CA PHE A 98 -20.75 11.54 -8.28
C PHE A 98 -21.21 13.00 -8.50
N SER A 99 -21.57 13.39 -9.74
CA SER A 99 -22.01 14.75 -10.10
C SER A 99 -20.95 15.83 -9.76
N VAL A 100 -19.68 15.51 -9.90
CA VAL A 100 -18.55 16.44 -9.66
C VAL A 100 -18.20 17.19 -10.93
N ASP A 101 -18.25 18.52 -10.90
CA ASP A 101 -17.78 19.38 -11.99
C ASP A 101 -16.25 19.54 -11.94
N THR A 102 -15.54 18.73 -12.72
CA THR A 102 -14.07 18.76 -12.78
C THR A 102 -13.50 20.05 -13.36
N SER A 103 -14.32 20.88 -14.00
CA SER A 103 -13.86 22.16 -14.56
C SER A 103 -13.40 23.16 -13.49
N GLN A 104 -13.83 22.99 -12.26
CA GLN A 104 -13.51 23.84 -11.10
C GLN A 104 -12.18 23.44 -10.42
N TYR A 105 -11.53 22.37 -10.86
CA TYR A 105 -10.36 21.82 -10.21
C TYR A 105 -9.07 22.09 -10.97
N LEU A 106 -7.99 22.26 -10.22
CA LEU A 106 -6.63 22.14 -10.70
C LEU A 106 -6.13 20.72 -10.41
N PHE A 107 -5.30 20.20 -11.31
CA PHE A 107 -4.66 18.91 -11.16
C PHE A 107 -3.23 19.08 -10.65
N VAL A 108 -2.80 18.17 -9.80
CA VAL A 108 -1.41 18.04 -9.36
C VAL A 108 -0.94 16.64 -9.66
N GLU A 109 0.04 16.49 -10.51
CA GLU A 109 0.77 15.25 -10.70
C GLU A 109 2.04 15.27 -9.84
N PRO A 110 2.09 14.47 -8.75
CA PRO A 110 3.10 14.63 -7.70
C PRO A 110 4.43 13.92 -7.98
N SER A 111 4.49 13.08 -9.02
CA SER A 111 5.64 12.24 -9.39
C SER A 111 5.62 11.97 -10.89
N ALA A 112 5.72 13.05 -11.68
CA ALA A 112 5.39 13.05 -13.10
C ALA A 112 6.39 12.29 -13.98
N GLY A 113 7.61 12.06 -13.53
CA GLY A 113 8.64 11.31 -14.24
C GLY A 113 8.82 11.80 -15.70
N SER A 114 8.45 10.93 -16.65
CA SER A 114 8.46 11.23 -18.09
C SER A 114 7.29 12.12 -18.57
N GLY A 115 6.31 12.41 -17.71
CA GLY A 115 5.17 13.28 -18.04
C GLY A 115 4.00 12.61 -18.74
N VAL A 116 3.87 11.28 -18.66
CA VAL A 116 2.81 10.53 -19.38
C VAL A 116 1.39 11.02 -19.04
N PHE A 117 1.13 11.40 -17.78
CA PHE A 117 -0.18 11.93 -17.40
C PHE A 117 -0.41 13.36 -17.88
N LEU A 118 0.63 14.13 -18.22
CA LEU A 118 0.48 15.46 -18.83
C LEU A 118 -0.14 15.40 -20.21
N ASP A 119 -0.07 14.26 -20.90
CA ASP A 119 -0.68 14.07 -22.21
C ASP A 119 -2.20 13.83 -22.12
N VAL A 120 -2.71 13.37 -20.98
CA VAL A 120 -4.13 13.04 -20.78
C VAL A 120 -4.85 14.04 -19.87
N LEU A 121 -4.14 14.69 -18.95
CA LEU A 121 -4.72 15.70 -18.04
C LEU A 121 -4.88 17.07 -18.74
N PRO A 122 -5.81 17.93 -18.26
CA PRO A 122 -6.00 19.28 -18.83
C PRO A 122 -4.74 20.12 -18.66
N LYS A 123 -3.99 20.39 -19.76
CA LYS A 123 -2.66 21.03 -19.74
C LYS A 123 -2.62 22.34 -18.98
N GLU A 124 -3.60 23.23 -19.23
CA GLU A 124 -3.66 24.57 -18.61
C GLU A 124 -4.04 24.55 -17.11
N LYS A 125 -4.43 23.38 -16.59
CA LYS A 125 -4.89 23.21 -15.21
C LYS A 125 -4.05 22.20 -14.43
N THR A 126 -2.92 21.77 -14.99
CA THR A 126 -2.09 20.71 -14.37
C THR A 126 -0.74 21.29 -13.93
N LEU A 127 -0.44 21.10 -12.64
CA LEU A 127 0.87 21.27 -12.05
C LEU A 127 1.54 19.91 -11.95
N ALA A 128 2.77 19.79 -12.43
CA ALA A 128 3.51 18.53 -12.43
C ALA A 128 4.83 18.68 -11.68
N PHE A 129 5.08 17.78 -10.75
CA PHE A 129 6.26 17.76 -9.89
C PHE A 129 7.00 16.44 -10.01
N ASP A 130 8.30 16.49 -9.86
CA ASP A 130 9.15 15.31 -9.65
C ASP A 130 10.45 15.73 -8.95
N ILE A 131 11.04 14.80 -8.18
CA ILE A 131 12.36 15.03 -7.58
C ILE A 131 13.49 14.95 -8.62
N GLU A 132 13.27 14.17 -9.71
CA GLU A 132 14.16 14.01 -10.87
C GLU A 132 13.37 14.21 -12.18
N PRO A 133 13.01 15.45 -12.56
CA PRO A 133 12.20 15.73 -13.75
C PRO A 133 12.87 15.19 -15.02
N ARG A 134 12.08 14.49 -15.84
CA ARG A 134 12.49 13.98 -17.16
C ARG A 134 11.70 14.58 -18.31
N HIS A 135 10.81 15.52 -18.02
CA HIS A 135 10.02 16.25 -19.00
C HIS A 135 10.08 17.75 -18.71
N LYS A 136 10.15 18.58 -19.78
CA LYS A 136 10.36 20.04 -19.68
C LYS A 136 9.25 20.80 -18.93
N ALA A 137 8.04 20.26 -18.90
CA ALA A 137 6.90 20.86 -18.18
C ALA A 137 6.82 20.41 -16.71
N VAL A 138 7.70 19.53 -16.26
CA VAL A 138 7.72 19.03 -14.88
C VAL A 138 8.68 19.88 -14.05
N GLN A 139 8.19 20.39 -12.93
CA GLN A 139 8.99 21.19 -12.00
C GLN A 139 9.73 20.28 -11.00
N LYS A 140 10.99 20.61 -10.71
CA LYS A 140 11.75 19.91 -9.67
C LYS A 140 11.22 20.30 -8.30
N CYS A 141 10.54 19.36 -7.64
CA CYS A 141 9.95 19.56 -6.32
C CYS A 141 9.79 18.21 -5.57
N ASP A 142 10.09 18.18 -4.28
CA ASP A 142 9.62 17.09 -3.43
C ASP A 142 8.17 17.36 -3.05
N PHE A 143 7.24 16.59 -3.62
CA PHE A 143 5.81 16.76 -3.40
C PHE A 143 5.43 16.75 -1.91
N LEU A 144 6.10 15.97 -1.09
CA LEU A 144 5.81 15.90 0.36
C LEU A 144 6.12 17.21 1.11
N THR A 145 6.79 18.16 0.45
CA THR A 145 7.03 19.52 0.97
C THR A 145 6.15 20.59 0.32
N TYR A 146 5.43 20.23 -0.76
CA TYR A 146 4.59 21.16 -1.50
C TYR A 146 3.26 21.41 -0.77
N LEU A 147 2.86 22.67 -0.70
CA LEU A 147 1.51 23.09 -0.33
C LEU A 147 1.13 24.26 -1.25
N PRO A 148 -0.08 24.24 -1.84
CA PRO A 148 -0.57 25.39 -2.60
C PRO A 148 -0.72 26.62 -1.70
N LYS A 149 -0.60 27.80 -2.29
CA LYS A 149 -0.70 29.08 -1.58
C LYS A 149 -2.07 29.75 -1.75
N ASP A 150 -2.96 29.10 -2.47
CA ASP A 150 -4.31 29.58 -2.75
C ASP A 150 -5.36 28.59 -2.25
N ASP A 151 -6.63 29.02 -2.20
CA ASP A 151 -7.76 28.24 -1.72
C ASP A 151 -8.53 27.55 -2.86
N LYS A 152 -7.86 27.24 -3.98
CA LYS A 152 -8.50 26.55 -5.09
C LYS A 152 -8.76 25.07 -4.76
N LYS A 153 -9.61 24.45 -5.54
CA LYS A 153 -9.91 23.02 -5.44
C LYS A 153 -8.86 22.20 -6.19
N TYR A 154 -8.39 21.13 -5.59
CA TYR A 154 -7.33 20.31 -6.17
C TYR A 154 -7.72 18.84 -6.27
N ILE A 155 -7.29 18.22 -7.36
CA ILE A 155 -7.25 16.78 -7.58
C ILE A 155 -5.79 16.38 -7.71
N VAL A 156 -5.33 15.45 -6.89
CA VAL A 156 -3.99 14.87 -7.05
C VAL A 156 -4.10 13.59 -7.87
N PHE A 157 -3.38 13.51 -8.99
CA PHE A 157 -3.55 12.44 -9.97
C PHE A 157 -2.19 11.92 -10.44
N GLY A 158 -1.98 10.61 -10.47
CA GLY A 158 -0.71 10.06 -10.97
C GLY A 158 -0.39 8.64 -10.50
N ASN A 159 0.88 8.28 -10.65
CA ASN A 159 1.45 7.03 -10.18
C ASN A 159 2.59 7.34 -9.19
N PRO A 160 2.31 7.48 -7.89
CA PRO A 160 3.33 7.80 -6.91
C PRO A 160 4.29 6.62 -6.70
N PRO A 161 5.54 6.87 -6.22
CA PRO A 161 6.41 5.79 -5.80
C PRO A 161 5.77 4.99 -4.66
N PHE A 162 5.83 3.64 -4.74
CA PHE A 162 5.08 2.81 -3.80
C PHE A 162 5.76 2.69 -2.44
N GLY A 163 7.08 2.54 -2.44
CA GLY A 163 7.85 2.18 -1.25
C GLY A 163 7.53 0.78 -0.73
N LEU A 164 8.31 0.31 0.23
CA LEU A 164 8.10 -1.01 0.83
C LEU A 164 6.71 -1.10 1.49
N ARG A 165 5.89 -2.04 1.04
CA ARG A 165 4.50 -2.23 1.50
C ARG A 165 3.61 -0.99 1.33
N GLY A 166 3.88 -0.17 0.32
CA GLY A 166 3.08 1.00 -0.02
C GLY A 166 3.21 2.17 0.95
N HIS A 167 4.27 2.23 1.78
CA HIS A 167 4.40 3.30 2.78
C HIS A 167 4.56 4.68 2.16
N LEU A 168 5.29 4.76 1.04
CA LEU A 168 5.55 6.04 0.37
C LEU A 168 4.29 6.53 -0.35
N ALA A 169 3.60 5.64 -1.10
CA ALA A 169 2.30 5.98 -1.70
C ALA A 169 1.28 6.43 -0.64
N LEU A 170 1.26 5.80 0.55
CA LEU A 170 0.42 6.23 1.66
C LEU A 170 0.79 7.66 2.14
N SER A 171 2.09 7.98 2.20
CA SER A 171 2.54 9.34 2.55
C SER A 171 2.07 10.38 1.53
N PHE A 172 2.08 10.03 0.23
CA PHE A 172 1.55 10.89 -0.83
C PHE A 172 0.04 11.13 -0.69
N ILE A 173 -0.74 10.07 -0.39
CA ILE A 173 -2.19 10.21 -0.17
C ILE A 173 -2.46 11.11 1.05
N ASN A 174 -1.84 10.83 2.20
CA ASN A 174 -2.09 11.59 3.43
C ASN A 174 -1.59 13.04 3.32
N HIS A 175 -0.49 13.28 2.58
CA HIS A 175 -0.04 14.64 2.30
C HIS A 175 -1.04 15.42 1.45
N SER A 176 -1.62 14.78 0.44
CA SER A 176 -2.68 15.37 -0.41
C SER A 176 -3.91 15.77 0.42
N GLY A 177 -4.21 15.08 1.51
CA GLY A 177 -5.30 15.39 2.43
C GLY A 177 -5.25 16.81 3.00
N LYS A 178 -4.09 17.45 3.00
CA LYS A 178 -3.93 18.83 3.49
C LYS A 178 -4.57 19.89 2.57
N PHE A 179 -4.79 19.58 1.28
CA PHE A 179 -5.24 20.59 0.31
C PHE A 179 -6.15 20.06 -0.82
N ALA A 180 -6.16 18.76 -1.11
CA ALA A 180 -6.91 18.22 -2.22
C ALA A 180 -8.25 17.62 -1.76
N ASP A 181 -9.27 17.65 -2.62
CA ASP A 181 -10.57 17.01 -2.39
C ASP A 181 -10.60 15.57 -2.89
N PHE A 182 -9.76 15.28 -3.91
CA PHE A 182 -9.63 13.95 -4.49
C PHE A 182 -8.19 13.54 -4.68
N VAL A 183 -7.94 12.23 -4.52
CA VAL A 183 -6.68 11.57 -4.87
C VAL A 183 -6.99 10.41 -5.81
N CYS A 184 -6.37 10.39 -6.99
CA CYS A 184 -6.58 9.43 -8.06
C CYS A 184 -5.24 8.78 -8.41
N PHE A 185 -4.92 7.65 -7.80
CA PHE A 185 -3.60 7.05 -7.90
C PHE A 185 -3.61 5.62 -8.42
N ILE A 186 -2.57 5.29 -9.18
CA ILE A 186 -2.15 3.91 -9.37
C ILE A 186 -1.45 3.45 -8.09
N LEU A 187 -1.92 2.36 -7.50
CA LEU A 187 -1.47 1.88 -6.19
C LEU A 187 -1.25 0.37 -6.21
N PRO A 188 -0.34 -0.17 -5.39
CA PRO A 188 -0.24 -1.61 -5.19
C PRO A 188 -1.56 -2.21 -4.73
N GLN A 189 -1.89 -3.43 -5.18
CA GLN A 189 -3.11 -4.13 -4.79
C GLN A 189 -3.30 -4.23 -3.26
N LEU A 190 -2.22 -4.10 -2.48
CA LEU A 190 -2.27 -4.07 -1.02
C LEU A 190 -3.19 -2.96 -0.46
N PHE A 191 -3.46 -1.89 -1.22
CA PHE A 191 -4.39 -0.83 -0.85
C PHE A 191 -5.88 -1.25 -0.91
N GLU A 192 -6.22 -2.39 -1.49
CA GLU A 192 -7.55 -2.99 -1.37
C GLU A 192 -7.72 -3.76 -0.06
N SER A 193 -6.63 -4.19 0.55
CA SER A 193 -6.66 -5.03 1.75
C SER A 193 -7.22 -4.28 2.95
N ASP A 194 -8.12 -4.92 3.67
CA ASP A 194 -8.68 -4.47 4.94
C ASP A 194 -7.94 -5.08 6.16
N GLY A 195 -6.84 -5.80 5.93
CA GLY A 195 -6.04 -6.44 6.98
C GLY A 195 -5.45 -5.43 7.97
N LYS A 196 -5.20 -5.89 9.20
CA LYS A 196 -4.52 -5.08 10.23
C LYS A 196 -3.16 -4.60 9.72
N GLY A 197 -2.94 -3.29 9.69
CA GLY A 197 -1.70 -2.68 9.20
C GLY A 197 -1.63 -2.53 7.68
N SER A 198 -2.73 -2.78 6.96
CA SER A 198 -2.80 -2.44 5.53
C SER A 198 -2.70 -0.91 5.36
N PRO A 199 -2.10 -0.42 4.27
CA PRO A 199 -2.03 1.02 4.01
C PRO A 199 -3.43 1.65 3.92
N ARG A 200 -4.41 0.95 3.34
CA ARG A 200 -5.80 1.42 3.24
C ARG A 200 -6.38 1.90 4.58
N LYS A 201 -6.15 1.18 5.69
CA LYS A 201 -6.63 1.56 7.03
C LYS A 201 -5.90 2.73 7.66
N ARG A 202 -4.85 3.21 7.02
CA ARG A 202 -4.01 4.31 7.48
C ARG A 202 -4.10 5.53 6.57
N VAL A 203 -4.98 5.47 5.57
CA VAL A 203 -5.37 6.67 4.81
C VAL A 203 -6.18 7.57 5.73
N GLU A 204 -5.75 8.81 5.84
CA GLU A 204 -6.37 9.87 6.63
C GLU A 204 -7.18 10.80 5.71
N ASP A 205 -8.24 11.39 6.21
CA ASP A 205 -9.09 12.41 5.56
C ASP A 205 -9.82 11.98 4.27
N PHE A 206 -9.62 10.76 3.78
CA PHE A 206 -10.24 10.30 2.54
C PHE A 206 -11.02 8.99 2.70
N ASN A 207 -12.10 8.88 1.92
CA ASN A 207 -12.85 7.66 1.72
C ASN A 207 -12.50 7.05 0.36
N LEU A 208 -12.31 5.74 0.28
CA LEU A 208 -12.17 5.04 -1.00
C LEU A 208 -13.53 4.99 -1.68
N ILE A 209 -13.67 5.60 -2.86
CA ILE A 209 -14.92 5.64 -3.62
C ILE A 209 -14.88 4.78 -4.89
N HIS A 210 -13.68 4.44 -5.38
CA HIS A 210 -13.50 3.53 -6.51
C HIS A 210 -12.18 2.78 -6.40
N SER A 211 -12.18 1.50 -6.85
CA SER A 211 -10.99 0.65 -6.97
C SER A 211 -11.19 -0.34 -8.11
N GLU A 212 -10.28 -0.35 -9.07
CA GLU A 212 -10.32 -1.22 -10.24
C GLU A 212 -8.93 -1.71 -10.61
N LYS A 213 -8.83 -3.00 -11.00
CA LYS A 213 -7.59 -3.54 -11.59
C LYS A 213 -7.36 -2.91 -12.95
N ILE A 214 -6.17 -2.35 -13.14
CA ILE A 214 -5.72 -1.85 -14.44
C ILE A 214 -4.68 -2.80 -15.04
N GLY A 215 -4.23 -2.51 -16.27
CA GLY A 215 -3.12 -3.27 -16.87
C GLY A 215 -1.90 -3.31 -15.96
N ASN A 216 -1.14 -4.39 -16.03
CA ASN A 216 0.02 -4.63 -15.19
C ASN A 216 1.36 -4.38 -15.92
N ASP A 217 1.31 -3.80 -17.12
CA ASP A 217 2.48 -3.52 -17.95
C ASP A 217 3.05 -2.15 -17.60
N PHE A 218 4.23 -2.18 -16.99
CA PHE A 218 5.03 -1.02 -16.65
C PHE A 218 6.40 -1.12 -17.27
N GLU A 219 7.13 -0.04 -17.29
CA GLU A 219 8.44 0.04 -17.89
C GLU A 219 9.42 0.70 -16.92
N PHE A 220 10.60 0.13 -16.78
CA PHE A 220 11.69 0.80 -16.09
C PHE A 220 12.30 1.90 -16.99
N PRO A 221 13.04 2.84 -16.40
CA PRO A 221 13.70 3.92 -17.18
C PRO A 221 14.66 3.47 -18.27
N ASP A 222 15.12 2.24 -18.27
CA ASP A 222 15.98 1.61 -19.28
C ASP A 222 15.20 0.88 -20.38
N GLY A 223 13.86 0.87 -20.31
CA GLY A 223 12.98 0.22 -21.27
C GLY A 223 12.65 -1.25 -20.95
N GLU A 224 13.18 -1.81 -19.85
CA GLU A 224 12.82 -3.17 -19.41
C GLU A 224 11.34 -3.19 -18.97
N LYS A 225 10.54 -4.07 -19.55
CA LYS A 225 9.14 -4.25 -19.18
C LYS A 225 9.02 -5.05 -17.88
N VAL A 226 8.17 -4.58 -17.00
CA VAL A 226 7.88 -5.23 -15.71
C VAL A 226 6.38 -5.35 -15.48
N LYS A 227 5.96 -6.49 -14.94
CA LYS A 227 4.57 -6.71 -14.53
C LYS A 227 4.40 -6.42 -13.05
N VAL A 228 3.54 -5.46 -12.74
CA VAL A 228 3.22 -5.08 -11.35
C VAL A 228 1.71 -5.16 -11.13
N ASN A 229 1.29 -5.88 -10.09
CA ASN A 229 -0.13 -5.95 -9.74
C ASN A 229 -0.57 -4.65 -9.06
N VAL A 230 -1.35 -3.86 -9.80
CA VAL A 230 -1.78 -2.53 -9.37
C VAL A 230 -3.28 -2.34 -9.56
N MET A 231 -3.77 -1.36 -8.83
CA MET A 231 -5.14 -0.87 -8.87
C MET A 231 -5.13 0.61 -9.20
N PHE A 232 -6.09 1.08 -9.97
CA PHE A 232 -6.42 2.50 -9.98
C PHE A 232 -7.47 2.77 -8.92
N GLN A 233 -7.18 3.67 -8.00
CA GLN A 233 -8.07 4.02 -6.90
C GLN A 233 -8.39 5.51 -6.89
N ILE A 234 -9.66 5.83 -6.58
CA ILE A 234 -10.13 7.19 -6.38
C ILE A 234 -10.56 7.33 -4.92
N TRP A 235 -9.96 8.29 -4.26
CA TRP A 235 -10.22 8.65 -2.88
C TRP A 235 -10.83 10.06 -2.82
N SER A 236 -11.84 10.27 -1.96
CA SER A 236 -12.52 11.55 -1.82
C SER A 236 -12.68 11.93 -0.35
N LYS A 237 -12.59 13.24 -0.04
CA LYS A 237 -12.92 13.77 1.29
C LYS A 237 -14.40 13.64 1.60
N ASP A 238 -15.24 14.06 0.68
CA ASP A 238 -16.67 14.29 0.95
C ASP A 238 -17.55 13.13 0.48
N HIS A 239 -17.14 12.41 -0.58
CA HIS A 239 -17.95 11.32 -1.12
C HIS A 239 -17.64 10.00 -0.44
N LYS A 240 -18.66 9.14 -0.33
CA LYS A 240 -18.55 7.78 0.20
C LYS A 240 -19.17 6.79 -0.78
N ASN A 241 -18.67 5.56 -0.77
CA ASN A 241 -19.23 4.45 -1.53
C ASN A 241 -19.29 3.21 -0.64
N SER A 242 -20.50 2.77 -0.31
CA SER A 242 -20.72 1.63 0.60
C SER A 242 -20.11 0.33 0.13
N LYS A 243 -19.84 0.20 -1.20
CA LYS A 243 -19.15 -0.96 -1.79
C LYS A 243 -17.71 -1.09 -1.28
N PHE A 244 -17.08 0.03 -0.93
CA PHE A 244 -15.69 0.07 -0.48
C PHE A 244 -15.55 0.31 1.03
N GLU A 245 -16.64 0.46 1.77
CA GLU A 245 -16.58 0.54 3.22
C GLU A 245 -16.06 -0.77 3.84
N ILE A 246 -15.20 -0.65 4.84
CA ILE A 246 -14.72 -1.81 5.59
C ILE A 246 -15.82 -2.22 6.57
N LYS A 247 -16.51 -3.29 6.24
CA LYS A 247 -17.62 -3.82 7.06
C LYS A 247 -17.10 -4.71 8.19
N ALA A 248 -17.80 -4.69 9.32
CA ALA A 248 -17.66 -5.75 10.31
C ALA A 248 -18.26 -7.05 9.75
N HIS A 249 -17.53 -8.14 9.88
CA HIS A 249 -18.01 -9.44 9.41
C HIS A 249 -18.74 -10.17 10.53
N ASP A 250 -19.84 -10.84 10.17
CA ASP A 250 -20.54 -11.77 11.07
C ASP A 250 -19.72 -13.06 11.21
N GLU A 251 -19.34 -13.37 12.44
CA GLU A 251 -18.61 -14.61 12.79
C GLU A 251 -19.50 -15.65 13.48
N THR A 252 -20.82 -15.51 13.42
CA THR A 252 -21.74 -16.44 14.09
C THR A 252 -21.73 -17.83 13.46
N LYS A 253 -21.62 -17.91 12.14
CA LYS A 253 -21.60 -19.16 11.36
C LYS A 253 -20.19 -19.74 11.24
N VAL A 254 -19.22 -18.87 11.04
CA VAL A 254 -17.83 -19.24 10.75
C VAL A 254 -16.88 -18.42 11.62
N LYS A 255 -16.04 -19.09 12.40
CA LYS A 255 -14.97 -18.44 13.17
C LYS A 255 -13.63 -18.64 12.48
N VAL A 256 -12.87 -17.57 12.32
CA VAL A 256 -11.56 -17.58 11.66
C VAL A 256 -10.49 -17.12 12.64
N TYR A 257 -9.56 -18.01 12.93
CA TYR A 257 -8.43 -17.79 13.83
C TYR A 257 -7.15 -17.57 13.02
N SER A 258 -6.46 -16.46 13.22
CA SER A 258 -5.11 -16.27 12.67
C SER A 258 -4.14 -17.11 13.49
N LEU A 259 -3.50 -18.09 12.87
CA LEU A 259 -2.61 -19.06 13.51
C LEU A 259 -1.16 -18.82 13.09
N SER A 260 -0.24 -19.01 14.02
CA SER A 260 1.19 -19.01 13.76
C SER A 260 1.92 -19.79 14.87
N ASN A 261 2.83 -20.65 14.47
CA ASN A 261 3.65 -21.47 15.39
C ASN A 261 5.14 -21.22 15.13
N GLY A 262 5.58 -19.97 15.36
CA GLY A 262 6.99 -19.59 15.20
C GLY A 262 7.83 -19.93 16.44
N ASN A 263 9.14 -19.85 16.29
CA ASN A 263 10.13 -20.26 17.31
C ASN A 263 10.20 -19.35 18.56
N SER A 264 9.53 -18.20 18.55
CA SER A 264 9.49 -17.28 19.68
C SER A 264 8.05 -16.93 20.07
N PRO A 265 7.78 -16.55 21.34
CA PRO A 265 6.44 -16.15 21.78
C PRO A 265 5.82 -15.03 20.96
N SER A 266 6.62 -14.08 20.48
CA SER A 266 6.15 -12.98 19.61
C SER A 266 5.73 -13.43 18.21
N GLN A 267 6.13 -14.62 17.78
CA GLN A 267 5.78 -15.24 16.52
C GLN A 267 4.65 -16.27 16.65
N GLN A 268 4.18 -16.53 17.87
CA GLN A 268 3.07 -17.45 18.12
C GLN A 268 1.74 -16.71 18.17
N ARG A 269 0.68 -17.29 17.58
CA ARG A 269 -0.69 -16.77 17.60
C ARG A 269 -1.69 -17.89 17.67
N ASN A 270 -2.60 -17.80 18.63
CA ASN A 270 -3.71 -18.75 18.82
C ASN A 270 -3.29 -20.22 18.72
N THR A 271 -2.11 -20.57 19.21
CA THR A 271 -1.55 -21.92 19.13
C THR A 271 -2.47 -22.99 19.76
N ALA A 272 -3.27 -22.60 20.77
CA ALA A 272 -4.28 -23.46 21.40
C ALA A 272 -5.40 -23.92 20.44
N MET A 273 -5.55 -23.28 19.29
CA MET A 273 -6.52 -23.65 18.24
C MET A 273 -5.92 -24.55 17.15
N ILE A 274 -4.61 -24.76 17.14
CA ILE A 274 -3.97 -25.73 16.23
C ILE A 274 -4.49 -27.13 16.56
N GLY A 275 -4.91 -27.87 15.54
CA GLY A 275 -5.54 -29.20 15.69
C GLY A 275 -7.03 -29.18 16.12
N LYS A 276 -7.63 -27.99 16.32
CA LYS A 276 -9.04 -27.85 16.71
C LYS A 276 -9.90 -27.15 15.64
N CYS A 277 -9.33 -26.83 14.50
CA CYS A 277 -10.04 -26.20 13.38
C CYS A 277 -10.47 -27.26 12.37
N ASP A 278 -11.51 -26.96 11.61
CA ASP A 278 -12.08 -27.87 10.62
C ASP A 278 -11.30 -27.93 9.33
N ILE A 279 -10.72 -26.78 8.92
CA ILE A 279 -9.81 -26.64 7.79
C ILE A 279 -8.80 -25.52 8.07
N TYR A 280 -7.73 -25.52 7.28
CA TYR A 280 -6.67 -24.52 7.36
C TYR A 280 -6.42 -23.89 6.01
N LEU A 281 -6.09 -22.58 5.99
CA LEU A 281 -5.71 -21.82 4.79
C LEU A 281 -4.42 -21.06 5.05
N PRO A 282 -3.48 -20.99 4.11
CA PRO A 282 -2.28 -20.18 4.29
C PRO A 282 -2.65 -18.69 4.30
N SER A 283 -1.97 -17.91 5.15
CA SER A 283 -2.15 -16.45 5.15
C SER A 283 -1.31 -15.78 4.07
N THR A 284 -0.22 -16.41 3.64
CA THR A 284 0.70 -15.95 2.60
C THR A 284 1.41 -17.15 2.02
N CYS A 285 1.45 -17.26 0.69
CA CYS A 285 2.24 -18.27 -0.01
C CYS A 285 2.67 -17.76 -1.38
N PHE A 286 3.60 -18.47 -2.01
CA PHE A 286 3.96 -18.34 -3.42
C PHE A 286 3.35 -19.51 -4.18
N GLY A 287 2.94 -19.25 -5.44
CA GLY A 287 2.25 -20.22 -6.27
C GLY A 287 0.75 -20.33 -5.93
N SER A 288 -0.09 -20.28 -6.96
CA SER A 288 -1.55 -20.37 -6.81
C SER A 288 -2.00 -21.73 -6.29
N GLU A 289 -1.28 -22.78 -6.63
CA GLU A 289 -1.49 -24.16 -6.22
C GLU A 289 -1.37 -24.35 -4.69
N ASN A 290 -0.57 -23.51 -4.03
CA ASN A 290 -0.38 -23.55 -2.60
C ASN A 290 -1.43 -22.76 -1.80
N MET A 291 -2.23 -21.93 -2.47
CA MET A 291 -3.33 -21.16 -1.85
C MET A 291 -4.62 -21.98 -1.88
N THR A 292 -4.64 -23.07 -1.14
CA THR A 292 -5.73 -24.04 -1.07
C THR A 292 -6.05 -24.45 0.36
N CYS A 293 -7.13 -25.22 0.57
CA CYS A 293 -7.47 -25.79 1.87
C CYS A 293 -6.54 -26.94 2.25
N TYR A 294 -6.20 -26.99 3.53
CA TYR A 294 -5.42 -28.05 4.15
C TYR A 294 -6.20 -28.66 5.34
N ASP A 295 -6.06 -29.95 5.55
CA ASP A 295 -6.69 -30.67 6.67
C ASP A 295 -5.90 -30.50 7.97
N SER A 296 -4.60 -30.23 7.87
CA SER A 296 -3.72 -30.03 9.02
C SER A 296 -2.97 -28.68 8.94
N PHE A 297 -2.76 -28.07 10.10
CA PHE A 297 -1.94 -26.88 10.23
C PHE A 297 -0.47 -27.14 9.84
N GLU A 298 0.02 -28.35 10.09
CA GLU A 298 1.41 -28.75 9.83
C GLU A 298 1.71 -28.83 8.33
N ASP A 299 0.68 -29.01 7.48
CA ASP A 299 0.81 -29.05 6.03
C ASP A 299 0.85 -27.66 5.40
N LEU A 300 0.59 -26.60 6.17
CA LEU A 300 0.68 -25.22 5.65
C LEU A 300 2.11 -24.87 5.23
N PRO A 301 2.30 -24.24 4.05
CA PRO A 301 3.62 -23.93 3.48
C PRO A 301 4.59 -23.21 4.42
N ASN A 302 4.07 -22.37 5.33
CA ASN A 302 4.88 -21.51 6.20
C ASN A 302 4.54 -21.65 7.69
N LYS A 303 3.87 -22.71 8.12
CA LYS A 303 3.36 -22.88 9.50
C LYS A 303 2.69 -21.61 10.04
N LYS A 304 1.97 -20.93 9.15
CA LYS A 304 1.28 -19.67 9.41
C LYS A 304 0.09 -19.52 8.47
N GLY A 305 -1.09 -19.32 9.05
CA GLY A 305 -2.31 -19.23 8.25
C GLY A 305 -3.52 -18.88 9.07
N TYR A 306 -4.64 -19.39 8.61
CA TYR A 306 -5.93 -19.29 9.25
C TYR A 306 -6.46 -20.70 9.55
N GLY A 307 -6.95 -20.89 10.76
CA GLY A 307 -7.78 -22.04 11.12
C GLY A 307 -9.24 -21.63 11.13
N ILE A 308 -10.09 -22.41 10.51
CA ILE A 308 -11.51 -22.10 10.33
C ILE A 308 -12.32 -23.12 11.10
N VAL A 309 -13.29 -22.63 11.89
CA VAL A 309 -14.25 -23.44 12.64
C VAL A 309 -15.65 -23.09 12.17
N PHE A 310 -16.38 -24.09 11.70
CA PHE A 310 -17.77 -23.96 11.28
C PHE A 310 -18.71 -24.30 12.43
N ASN A 311 -19.50 -23.35 12.87
CA ASN A 311 -20.43 -23.50 13.99
C ASN A 311 -21.71 -24.26 13.61
N SER A 312 -22.02 -24.37 12.29
CA SER A 312 -23.17 -25.10 11.73
C SER A 312 -22.85 -25.59 10.33
N ASN A 313 -23.63 -26.53 9.80
CA ASN A 313 -23.52 -27.04 8.42
C ASN A 313 -22.09 -27.41 7.98
N LYS A 314 -21.27 -27.90 8.92
CA LYS A 314 -19.85 -28.16 8.76
C LYS A 314 -19.48 -28.85 7.45
N LYS A 315 -20.16 -29.97 7.11
CA LYS A 315 -19.87 -30.75 5.89
C LYS A 315 -20.06 -29.91 4.62
N CYS A 316 -21.16 -29.17 4.56
CA CYS A 316 -21.48 -28.30 3.42
C CYS A 316 -20.44 -27.18 3.26
N TYR A 317 -20.04 -26.54 4.35
CA TYR A 317 -19.04 -25.45 4.30
C TYR A 317 -17.64 -25.95 3.96
N ILE A 318 -17.23 -27.15 4.39
CA ILE A 318 -15.96 -27.76 3.97
C ILE A 318 -15.98 -28.04 2.46
N GLU A 319 -17.07 -28.60 1.93
CA GLU A 319 -17.23 -28.84 0.50
C GLU A 319 -17.24 -27.51 -0.30
N THR A 320 -17.83 -26.46 0.24
CA THR A 320 -17.79 -25.12 -0.36
C THR A 320 -16.38 -24.58 -0.38
N ALA A 321 -15.68 -24.64 0.75
CA ALA A 321 -14.30 -24.15 0.89
C ALA A 321 -13.33 -24.81 -0.10
N SER A 322 -13.51 -26.14 -0.34
CA SER A 322 -12.64 -26.88 -1.27
C SER A 322 -12.84 -26.52 -2.74
N LYS A 323 -13.98 -25.90 -3.09
CA LYS A 323 -14.30 -25.46 -4.47
C LYS A 323 -13.92 -24.03 -4.77
N ILE A 324 -13.59 -23.24 -3.74
CA ILE A 324 -13.21 -21.84 -3.90
C ILE A 324 -11.78 -21.76 -4.42
N ASP A 325 -11.57 -20.96 -5.46
CA ASP A 325 -10.25 -20.54 -5.91
C ASP A 325 -9.71 -19.45 -4.95
N TRP A 326 -9.06 -19.89 -3.87
CA TRP A 326 -8.51 -19.01 -2.84
C TRP A 326 -7.38 -18.11 -3.37
N ALA A 327 -6.72 -18.51 -4.46
CA ALA A 327 -5.71 -17.69 -5.11
C ALA A 327 -6.34 -16.44 -5.75
N SER A 328 -7.48 -16.59 -6.42
CA SER A 328 -8.17 -15.47 -7.09
C SER A 328 -8.72 -14.43 -6.11
N VAL A 329 -9.10 -14.83 -4.89
CA VAL A 329 -9.59 -13.91 -3.84
C VAL A 329 -8.49 -13.36 -2.93
N SER A 330 -7.24 -13.81 -3.14
CA SER A 330 -6.07 -13.31 -2.41
C SER A 330 -5.52 -12.03 -3.04
N PHE A 331 -4.84 -11.22 -2.23
CA PHE A 331 -4.14 -10.03 -2.71
C PHE A 331 -2.73 -10.40 -3.13
N ALA A 332 -2.36 -10.09 -4.36
CA ALA A 332 -0.97 -10.23 -4.81
C ALA A 332 -0.12 -9.05 -4.29
N SER A 333 1.02 -9.35 -3.71
CA SER A 333 2.06 -8.36 -3.42
C SER A 333 2.92 -8.09 -4.66
N THR A 334 3.72 -7.03 -4.63
CA THR A 334 4.61 -6.66 -5.74
C THR A 334 5.60 -7.77 -6.11
N ASN A 335 5.97 -8.65 -5.17
CA ASN A 335 6.81 -9.84 -5.40
C ASN A 335 6.01 -11.10 -5.71
N SER A 336 4.77 -10.97 -6.16
CA SER A 336 3.85 -12.06 -6.54
C SER A 336 3.47 -13.04 -5.42
N ALA A 337 3.78 -12.74 -4.16
CA ALA A 337 3.24 -13.52 -3.05
C ALA A 337 1.74 -13.26 -2.89
N LEU A 338 0.96 -14.34 -2.78
CA LEU A 338 -0.48 -14.27 -2.51
C LEU A 338 -0.70 -14.08 -1.00
N ASN A 339 -1.58 -13.16 -0.66
CA ASN A 339 -1.90 -12.78 0.71
C ASN A 339 -3.41 -12.89 0.94
N LEU A 340 -3.86 -13.96 1.58
CA LEU A 340 -5.24 -14.13 1.98
C LEU A 340 -5.56 -13.30 3.22
N ARG A 341 -6.79 -12.81 3.32
CA ARG A 341 -7.27 -12.03 4.46
C ARG A 341 -8.48 -12.69 5.11
N LYS A 342 -8.60 -12.50 6.44
CA LYS A 342 -9.72 -13.02 7.22
C LYS A 342 -11.08 -12.58 6.64
N SER A 343 -11.19 -11.33 6.22
CA SER A 343 -12.40 -10.80 5.58
C SER A 343 -12.81 -11.59 4.36
N LYS A 344 -11.85 -11.91 3.48
CA LYS A 344 -12.11 -12.70 2.26
C LYS A 344 -12.55 -14.12 2.56
N ILE A 345 -12.08 -14.69 3.66
CA ILE A 345 -12.57 -15.99 4.14
C ILE A 345 -14.02 -15.85 4.63
N LEU A 346 -14.32 -14.83 5.43
CA LEU A 346 -15.67 -14.61 5.99
C LEU A 346 -16.69 -14.21 4.91
N GLU A 347 -16.27 -13.50 3.85
CA GLU A 347 -17.13 -13.16 2.70
C GLU A 347 -17.56 -14.39 1.88
N ALA A 348 -16.86 -15.51 2.03
CA ALA A 348 -17.12 -16.74 1.27
C ALA A 348 -18.23 -17.61 1.90
N PHE A 349 -18.66 -17.32 3.12
CA PHE A 349 -19.65 -18.09 3.90
C PHE A 349 -20.76 -17.20 4.46
#